data_77104249f0aa2b7109874ad1b01478b8
#
_entry.id   77104249f0aa2b7109874ad1b01478b8
#
_cell.length_a   1.000
_cell.length_b   1.000
_cell.length_c   1.000
_cell.angle_alpha   90.00
_cell.angle_beta   90.00
_cell.angle_gamma   90.00
#
_symmetry.space_group_name_H-M   'P 1'
#
loop_
_entity.id
_entity.type
_entity.pdbx_description
1 polymer ?
#
loop_
_entity_poly.entity_id
_entity_poly.type
_entity_poly.pdbx_seq_one_letter_code
_entity_poly.pdbx_strand_id
1 'polypeptide(L)'
;MQKHPFTIAISGKGGTGKTTVSSLLIRSFIDLGEIPVLAVDADPNANLHEAMGVTVHETLGSMREEAFTRHIPPGMNRHDYVRFRFRQALVEANGFDLVAMGRPEGSGCYCFANDLLSECMLQLERDYRFIVIDTEAGMEHISRGTLGKPDMLLIVSDPGARGLRTITRIREIATQLGLEPERIHIVFNRFKSGTAPVDIGNDTPIAIIPDDPQVEAADLADTPVSQIPADSPARVAVLDLAHKIRHIASERDKKTV
;
A
#
# COMPACT_ATOMS: atom_id res chain seq x y z
N MET A 1 -14.95 -18.60 -12.56
CA MET A 1 -14.95 -18.09 -11.17
C MET A 1 -14.21 -16.77 -11.18
N GLN A 2 -14.79 -15.72 -10.63
CA GLN A 2 -14.15 -14.43 -10.49
C GLN A 2 -13.04 -14.57 -9.42
N LYS A 3 -11.79 -14.32 -9.79
CA LYS A 3 -10.68 -14.36 -8.84
C LYS A 3 -10.74 -13.10 -7.97
N HIS A 4 -10.70 -13.27 -6.66
CA HIS A 4 -10.51 -12.15 -5.75
C HIS A 4 -9.09 -11.60 -5.90
N PRO A 5 -8.89 -10.28 -5.85
CA PRO A 5 -7.56 -9.69 -5.91
C PRO A 5 -6.68 -10.21 -4.77
N PHE A 6 -5.38 -10.14 -4.97
CA PHE A 6 -4.41 -10.38 -3.91
C PHE A 6 -4.03 -9.04 -3.28
N THR A 7 -4.44 -8.86 -2.03
CA THR A 7 -4.28 -7.60 -1.31
C THR A 7 -3.01 -7.62 -0.46
N ILE A 8 -2.13 -6.65 -0.68
CA ILE A 8 -0.86 -6.49 0.03
C ILE A 8 -0.92 -5.19 0.81
N ALA A 9 -0.82 -5.26 2.14
CA ALA A 9 -0.68 -4.09 3.00
C ALA A 9 0.80 -3.91 3.38
N ILE A 10 1.29 -2.68 3.29
CA ILE A 10 2.67 -2.33 3.62
C ILE A 10 2.66 -1.46 4.87
N SER A 11 3.21 -1.98 5.96
CA SER A 11 3.28 -1.32 7.27
C SER A 11 4.71 -1.21 7.77
N GLY A 12 4.93 -0.42 8.79
CA GLY A 12 6.25 -0.20 9.39
C GLY A 12 6.33 1.15 10.07
N LYS A 13 7.44 1.41 10.74
CA LYS A 13 7.67 2.70 11.41
C LYS A 13 7.76 3.85 10.40
N GLY A 14 7.44 5.07 10.84
CA GLY A 14 7.69 6.28 10.05
C GLY A 14 9.14 6.39 9.60
N GLY A 15 9.37 6.74 8.33
CA GLY A 15 10.70 6.91 7.75
C GLY A 15 11.42 5.63 7.33
N THR A 16 10.81 4.43 7.41
CA THR A 16 11.44 3.18 6.96
C THR A 16 11.39 2.96 5.45
N GLY A 17 10.74 3.86 4.70
CA GLY A 17 10.62 3.76 3.24
C GLY A 17 9.45 2.90 2.76
N LYS A 18 8.34 2.85 3.51
CA LYS A 18 7.11 2.16 3.10
C LYS A 18 6.64 2.60 1.72
N THR A 19 6.45 3.90 1.53
CA THR A 19 6.00 4.49 0.26
C THR A 19 6.96 4.20 -0.89
N THR A 20 8.28 4.22 -0.63
CA THR A 20 9.30 3.80 -1.60
C THR A 20 9.11 2.32 -2.01
N VAL A 21 8.94 1.43 -1.04
CA VAL A 21 8.71 0.00 -1.30
C VAL A 21 7.37 -0.21 -2.01
N SER A 22 6.31 0.50 -1.60
CA SER A 22 4.99 0.45 -2.23
C SER A 22 5.06 0.85 -3.70
N SER A 23 5.69 1.98 -4.02
CA SER A 23 5.81 2.48 -5.39
C SER A 23 6.66 1.58 -6.28
N LEU A 24 7.80 1.08 -5.78
CA LEU A 24 8.64 0.14 -6.50
C LEU A 24 7.95 -1.22 -6.71
N LEU A 25 7.12 -1.67 -5.76
CA LEU A 25 6.35 -2.91 -5.89
C LEU A 25 5.24 -2.76 -6.94
N ILE A 26 4.50 -1.66 -6.94
CA ILE A 26 3.51 -1.34 -7.98
C ILE A 26 4.19 -1.33 -9.35
N ARG A 27 5.30 -0.62 -9.47
CA ARG A 27 6.08 -0.58 -10.71
C ARG A 27 6.54 -1.96 -11.15
N SER A 28 6.98 -2.80 -10.23
CA SER A 28 7.42 -4.17 -10.52
C SER A 28 6.26 -5.04 -11.04
N PHE A 29 5.05 -4.91 -10.51
CA PHE A 29 3.88 -5.60 -11.05
C PHE A 29 3.53 -5.13 -12.45
N ILE A 30 3.65 -3.83 -12.74
CA ILE A 30 3.46 -3.29 -14.10
C ILE A 30 4.50 -3.90 -15.06
N ASP A 31 5.78 -3.93 -14.67
CA ASP A 31 6.86 -4.51 -15.48
C ASP A 31 6.66 -6.01 -15.73
N LEU A 32 5.99 -6.72 -14.81
CA LEU A 32 5.62 -8.12 -14.94
C LEU A 32 4.33 -8.36 -15.75
N GLY A 33 3.67 -7.31 -16.23
CA GLY A 33 2.42 -7.39 -16.99
C GLY A 33 1.18 -7.72 -16.12
N GLU A 34 1.28 -7.60 -14.80
CA GLU A 34 0.18 -7.81 -13.86
C GLU A 34 -0.67 -6.53 -13.72
N ILE A 35 -1.28 -6.10 -14.82
CA ILE A 35 -2.02 -4.84 -14.96
C ILE A 35 -3.52 -5.07 -15.18
N PRO A 36 -4.37 -4.11 -14.72
CA PRO A 36 -4.03 -2.97 -13.87
C PRO A 36 -3.76 -3.37 -12.41
N VAL A 37 -2.96 -2.56 -11.70
CA VAL A 37 -2.73 -2.66 -10.25
C VAL A 37 -3.53 -1.56 -9.56
N LEU A 38 -4.22 -1.85 -8.45
CA LEU A 38 -4.80 -0.80 -7.62
C LEU A 38 -3.80 -0.37 -6.54
N ALA A 39 -3.40 0.88 -6.59
CA ALA A 39 -2.61 1.53 -5.57
C ALA A 39 -3.53 2.28 -4.59
N VAL A 40 -3.41 1.98 -3.31
CA VAL A 40 -4.18 2.65 -2.25
C VAL A 40 -3.23 3.37 -1.32
N ASP A 41 -3.30 4.69 -1.33
CA ASP A 41 -2.59 5.52 -0.37
C ASP A 41 -3.48 5.74 0.86
N ALA A 42 -3.24 4.92 1.88
CA ALA A 42 -3.97 4.97 3.14
C ALA A 42 -3.26 5.82 4.21
N ASP A 43 -2.14 6.50 3.86
CA ASP A 43 -1.52 7.51 4.73
C ASP A 43 -2.26 8.85 4.56
N PRO A 44 -2.69 9.51 5.66
CA PRO A 44 -3.30 10.84 5.58
C PRO A 44 -2.41 11.91 4.93
N ASN A 45 -1.10 11.71 4.90
CA ASN A 45 -0.17 12.62 4.21
C ASN A 45 -0.15 12.41 2.69
N ALA A 46 -0.62 11.27 2.20
CA ALA A 46 -0.84 10.95 0.80
C ALA A 46 0.39 11.22 -0.09
N ASN A 47 1.49 10.50 0.15
CA ASN A 47 2.76 10.70 -0.57
C ASN A 47 2.98 9.68 -1.72
N LEU A 48 2.13 8.65 -1.84
CA LEU A 48 2.30 7.59 -2.84
C LEU A 48 2.15 8.13 -4.28
N HIS A 49 1.29 9.12 -4.47
CA HIS A 49 1.08 9.73 -5.78
C HIS A 49 2.34 10.44 -6.31
N GLU A 50 3.09 11.14 -5.43
CA GLU A 50 4.38 11.76 -5.76
C GLU A 50 5.41 10.69 -6.13
N ALA A 51 5.51 9.63 -5.32
CA ALA A 51 6.41 8.52 -5.57
C ALA A 51 6.08 7.75 -6.86
N MET A 52 4.83 7.80 -7.33
CA MET A 52 4.37 7.20 -8.59
C MET A 52 4.41 8.18 -9.78
N GLY A 53 4.61 9.49 -9.53
CA GLY A 53 4.67 10.53 -10.56
C GLY A 53 3.31 10.86 -11.18
N VAL A 54 2.24 10.81 -10.40
CA VAL A 54 0.89 11.18 -10.82
C VAL A 54 0.34 12.29 -9.94
N THR A 55 -0.64 13.05 -10.47
CA THR A 55 -1.29 14.13 -9.73
C THR A 55 -2.62 13.65 -9.18
N VAL A 56 -2.82 13.81 -7.89
CA VAL A 56 -4.10 13.58 -7.21
C VAL A 56 -4.82 14.93 -7.12
N HIS A 57 -5.96 15.04 -7.76
CA HIS A 57 -6.79 16.25 -7.71
C HIS A 57 -7.78 16.22 -6.57
N GLU A 58 -8.17 15.04 -6.13
CA GLU A 58 -9.18 14.84 -5.11
C GLU A 58 -8.83 13.63 -4.25
N THR A 59 -9.04 13.74 -2.94
CA THR A 59 -8.83 12.65 -1.98
C THR A 59 -10.17 12.21 -1.38
N LEU A 60 -10.22 11.03 -0.79
CA LEU A 60 -11.42 10.58 -0.08
C LEU A 60 -11.76 11.49 1.10
N GLY A 61 -10.73 12.11 1.72
CA GLY A 61 -10.91 13.09 2.79
C GLY A 61 -11.61 14.36 2.33
N SER A 62 -11.19 14.94 1.18
CA SER A 62 -11.82 16.14 0.61
C SER A 62 -13.24 15.87 0.13
N MET A 63 -13.48 14.72 -0.50
CA MET A 63 -14.82 14.29 -0.92
C MET A 63 -15.82 14.20 0.23
N ARG A 64 -15.36 13.72 1.39
CA ARG A 64 -16.19 13.64 2.59
C ARG A 64 -16.74 14.99 2.98
N GLU A 65 -15.88 15.99 3.08
CA GLU A 65 -16.29 17.33 3.49
C GLU A 65 -17.36 17.90 2.54
N GLU A 66 -17.15 17.75 1.25
CA GLU A 66 -18.13 18.17 0.25
C GLU A 66 -19.45 17.41 0.35
N ALA A 67 -19.44 16.11 0.58
CA ALA A 67 -20.65 15.29 0.70
C ALA A 67 -21.52 15.68 1.93
N PHE A 68 -20.90 16.30 2.95
CA PHE A 68 -21.63 16.77 4.13
C PHE A 68 -22.03 18.24 4.05
N THR A 69 -21.25 19.08 3.35
CA THR A 69 -21.44 20.54 3.31
C THR A 69 -22.16 21.03 2.06
N ARG A 70 -22.05 20.32 0.94
CA ARG A 70 -22.67 20.72 -0.34
C ARG A 70 -24.04 20.09 -0.55
N HIS A 71 -24.87 20.81 -1.31
CA HIS A 71 -26.17 20.33 -1.76
C HIS A 71 -25.99 19.19 -2.78
N ILE A 72 -26.58 18.04 -2.49
CA ILE A 72 -26.62 16.92 -3.43
C ILE A 72 -27.46 17.34 -4.64
N PRO A 73 -27.01 17.10 -5.88
CA PRO A 73 -27.75 17.43 -7.07
C PRO A 73 -29.19 16.86 -7.05
N PRO A 74 -30.21 17.63 -7.52
CA PRO A 74 -31.56 17.12 -7.58
C PRO A 74 -31.65 15.81 -8.35
N GLY A 75 -32.37 14.84 -7.79
CA GLY A 75 -32.54 13.50 -8.39
C GLY A 75 -31.46 12.47 -8.06
N MET A 76 -30.42 12.85 -7.32
CA MET A 76 -29.37 11.93 -6.86
C MET A 76 -29.49 11.71 -5.35
N ASN A 77 -29.45 10.46 -4.89
CA ASN A 77 -29.34 10.17 -3.47
C ASN A 77 -27.87 10.28 -2.99
N ARG A 78 -27.67 10.32 -1.67
CA ARG A 78 -26.32 10.50 -1.11
C ARG A 78 -25.34 9.37 -1.49
N HIS A 79 -25.82 8.15 -1.53
CA HIS A 79 -25.00 6.99 -1.89
C HIS A 79 -24.52 7.07 -3.35
N ASP A 80 -25.40 7.41 -4.28
CA ASP A 80 -25.05 7.57 -5.70
C ASP A 80 -24.11 8.76 -5.92
N TYR A 81 -24.31 9.85 -5.17
CA TYR A 81 -23.42 11.01 -5.21
C TYR A 81 -22.00 10.65 -4.74
N VAL A 82 -21.89 9.93 -3.62
CA VAL A 82 -20.60 9.45 -3.09
C VAL A 82 -19.91 8.51 -4.09
N ARG A 83 -20.63 7.58 -4.70
CA ARG A 83 -20.08 6.69 -5.73
C ARG A 83 -19.58 7.43 -6.96
N PHE A 84 -20.34 8.42 -7.40
CA PHE A 84 -19.95 9.30 -8.51
C PHE A 84 -18.66 10.06 -8.20
N ARG A 85 -18.57 10.66 -7.02
CA ARG A 85 -17.40 11.41 -6.57
C ARG A 85 -16.18 10.51 -6.38
N PHE A 86 -16.39 9.30 -5.87
CA PHE A 86 -15.32 8.31 -5.75
C PHE A 86 -14.65 7.99 -7.09
N ARG A 87 -15.46 7.80 -8.13
CA ARG A 87 -14.91 7.59 -9.48
C ARG A 87 -14.08 8.77 -9.98
N GLN A 88 -14.40 9.98 -9.53
CA GLN A 88 -13.62 11.18 -9.85
C GLN A 88 -12.32 11.27 -9.06
N ALA A 89 -12.25 10.69 -7.86
CA ALA A 89 -11.05 10.64 -7.05
C ALA A 89 -10.08 9.52 -7.46
N LEU A 90 -10.56 8.56 -8.26
CA LEU A 90 -9.68 7.52 -8.82
C LEU A 90 -8.81 8.13 -9.92
N VAL A 91 -7.51 8.08 -9.73
CA VAL A 91 -6.52 8.50 -10.74
C VAL A 91 -6.19 7.30 -11.61
N GLU A 92 -6.64 7.32 -12.85
CA GLU A 92 -6.30 6.29 -13.84
C GLU A 92 -4.96 6.63 -14.49
N ALA A 93 -4.02 5.68 -14.46
CA ALA A 93 -2.68 5.84 -15.02
C ALA A 93 -2.27 4.62 -15.85
N ASN A 94 -1.10 4.68 -16.48
CA ASN A 94 -0.64 3.60 -17.33
C ASN A 94 -0.20 2.38 -16.50
N GLY A 95 -1.09 1.37 -16.47
CA GLY A 95 -0.86 0.09 -15.81
C GLY A 95 -1.28 0.04 -14.34
N PHE A 96 -1.73 1.14 -13.75
CA PHE A 96 -2.27 1.18 -12.40
C PHE A 96 -3.31 2.28 -12.24
N ASP A 97 -4.18 2.11 -11.26
CA ASP A 97 -5.06 3.17 -10.78
C ASP A 97 -4.69 3.49 -9.34
N LEU A 98 -4.88 4.75 -8.92
CA LEU A 98 -4.53 5.20 -7.59
C LEU A 98 -5.70 5.90 -6.91
N VAL A 99 -5.94 5.55 -5.66
CA VAL A 99 -6.84 6.27 -4.76
C VAL A 99 -6.09 6.74 -3.52
N ALA A 100 -6.25 8.01 -3.17
CA ALA A 100 -5.61 8.61 -1.99
C ALA A 100 -6.62 8.92 -0.91
N MET A 101 -6.32 8.53 0.34
CA MET A 101 -7.16 8.84 1.47
C MET A 101 -7.13 10.34 1.79
N GLY A 102 -5.95 10.95 1.85
CA GLY A 102 -5.77 12.34 2.24
C GLY A 102 -6.15 12.62 3.68
N ARG A 103 -5.97 13.86 4.11
CA ARG A 103 -6.41 14.32 5.43
C ARG A 103 -7.88 14.74 5.36
N PRO A 104 -8.77 14.23 6.22
CA PRO A 104 -10.09 14.81 6.36
C PRO A 104 -9.93 16.19 7.00
N GLU A 105 -10.40 17.24 6.31
CA GLU A 105 -10.52 18.57 6.87
C GLU A 105 -11.80 18.62 7.74
N GLY A 106 -11.70 19.17 8.97
CA GLY A 106 -12.86 19.34 9.87
C GLY A 106 -12.94 18.39 11.07
N SER A 107 -13.81 18.73 12.03
CA SER A 107 -14.03 18.02 13.29
C SER A 107 -14.94 16.79 13.11
N GLY A 108 -14.45 15.74 12.51
CA GLY A 108 -15.24 14.54 12.34
C GLY A 108 -14.37 13.27 12.38
N CYS A 109 -14.99 12.16 12.81
CA CYS A 109 -14.31 10.88 12.91
C CYS A 109 -13.83 10.40 11.54
N TYR A 110 -12.61 9.87 11.46
CA TYR A 110 -12.06 9.15 10.30
C TYR A 110 -12.93 7.96 9.85
N CYS A 111 -13.90 7.55 10.68
CA CYS A 111 -14.75 6.39 10.44
C CYS A 111 -15.47 6.46 9.09
N PHE A 112 -16.00 7.63 8.70
CA PHE A 112 -16.72 7.74 7.43
C PHE A 112 -15.82 7.62 6.20
N ALA A 113 -14.64 8.24 6.23
CA ALA A 113 -13.68 8.10 5.12
C ALA A 113 -13.22 6.65 4.99
N ASN A 114 -13.08 5.99 6.12
CA ASN A 114 -12.73 4.58 6.19
C ASN A 114 -13.85 3.67 5.68
N ASP A 115 -15.11 3.91 6.09
CA ASP A 115 -16.27 3.15 5.59
C ASP A 115 -16.43 3.33 4.09
N LEU A 116 -16.25 4.55 3.59
CA LEU A 116 -16.30 4.87 2.18
C LEU A 116 -15.18 4.18 1.40
N LEU A 117 -13.94 4.19 1.92
CA LEU A 117 -12.83 3.46 1.31
C LEU A 117 -13.12 1.96 1.25
N SER A 118 -13.63 1.38 2.34
CA SER A 118 -14.03 -0.03 2.38
C SER A 118 -15.09 -0.36 1.31
N GLU A 119 -16.13 0.46 1.21
CA GLU A 119 -17.20 0.25 0.22
C GLU A 119 -16.65 0.38 -1.20
N CYS A 120 -15.79 1.36 -1.44
CA CYS A 120 -15.16 1.59 -2.72
C CYS A 120 -14.20 0.46 -3.10
N MET A 121 -13.42 -0.04 -2.14
CA MET A 121 -12.53 -1.19 -2.34
C MET A 121 -13.34 -2.43 -2.75
N LEU A 122 -14.43 -2.73 -2.05
CA LEU A 122 -15.33 -3.85 -2.39
C LEU A 122 -15.89 -3.77 -3.82
N GLN A 123 -16.09 -2.56 -4.34
CA GLN A 123 -16.58 -2.36 -5.71
C GLN A 123 -15.49 -2.53 -6.76
N LEU A 124 -14.25 -2.12 -6.44
CA LEU A 124 -13.10 -2.19 -7.34
C LEU A 124 -12.43 -3.57 -7.35
N GLU A 125 -12.62 -4.39 -6.32
CA GLU A 125 -11.93 -5.68 -6.16
C GLU A 125 -12.00 -6.60 -7.40
N ARG A 126 -13.02 -6.45 -8.25
CA ARG A 126 -13.25 -7.35 -9.39
C ARG A 126 -12.37 -7.05 -10.60
N ASP A 127 -11.81 -5.86 -10.67
CA ASP A 127 -11.12 -5.38 -11.88
C ASP A 127 -9.60 -5.47 -11.76
N TYR A 128 -9.09 -5.78 -10.55
CA TYR A 128 -7.65 -5.82 -10.26
C TYR A 128 -7.20 -7.21 -9.82
N ARG A 129 -5.98 -7.58 -10.22
CA ARG A 129 -5.35 -8.80 -9.71
C ARG A 129 -4.57 -8.54 -8.42
N PHE A 130 -3.90 -7.40 -8.33
CA PHE A 130 -3.14 -6.97 -7.15
C PHE A 130 -3.63 -5.62 -6.64
N ILE A 131 -3.74 -5.54 -5.32
CA ILE A 131 -4.01 -4.29 -4.60
C ILE A 131 -2.84 -4.05 -3.65
N VAL A 132 -2.18 -2.90 -3.79
CA VAL A 132 -1.07 -2.49 -2.93
C VAL A 132 -1.53 -1.32 -2.07
N ILE A 133 -1.49 -1.51 -0.75
CA ILE A 133 -1.95 -0.53 0.24
C ILE A 133 -0.75 0.01 0.98
N ASP A 134 -0.42 1.28 0.75
CA ASP A 134 0.58 2.02 1.53
C ASP A 134 -0.08 2.56 2.79
N THR A 135 0.32 2.08 3.96
CA THR A 135 -0.33 2.47 5.22
C THR A 135 0.50 3.50 5.98
N GLU A 136 -0.18 4.27 6.82
CA GLU A 136 0.45 5.10 7.85
C GLU A 136 1.37 4.27 8.77
N ALA A 137 2.21 4.95 9.55
CA ALA A 137 3.02 4.30 10.57
C ALA A 137 2.14 3.64 11.64
N GLY A 138 1.92 2.33 11.52
CA GLY A 138 1.09 1.54 12.43
C GLY A 138 0.12 0.60 11.72
N MET A 139 -0.86 0.10 12.47
CA MET A 139 -1.86 -0.86 11.98
C MET A 139 -3.29 -0.27 12.07
N GLU A 140 -3.43 1.06 12.16
CA GLU A 140 -4.71 1.69 12.49
C GLU A 140 -5.80 1.40 11.45
N HIS A 141 -5.45 1.41 10.17
CA HIS A 141 -6.40 1.11 9.08
C HIS A 141 -6.82 -0.35 9.05
N ILE A 142 -5.89 -1.27 9.36
CA ILE A 142 -6.20 -2.71 9.46
C ILE A 142 -7.01 -2.96 10.73
N SER A 143 -6.68 -2.30 11.85
CA SER A 143 -7.39 -2.47 13.14
C SER A 143 -8.84 -1.99 13.07
N ARG A 144 -9.12 -0.98 12.27
CA ARG A 144 -10.49 -0.45 12.09
C ARG A 144 -11.32 -1.23 11.07
N GLY A 145 -10.73 -2.27 10.45
CA GLY A 145 -11.43 -3.09 9.45
C GLY A 145 -11.73 -2.39 8.12
N THR A 146 -11.14 -1.21 7.91
CA THR A 146 -11.42 -0.34 6.76
C THR A 146 -11.07 -1.00 5.43
N LEU A 147 -10.00 -1.77 5.40
CA LEU A 147 -9.45 -2.39 4.18
C LEU A 147 -9.59 -3.91 4.18
N GLY A 148 -10.37 -4.46 5.12
CA GLY A 148 -10.44 -5.91 5.30
C GLY A 148 -9.11 -6.50 5.80
N LYS A 149 -9.05 -7.83 5.87
CA LYS A 149 -7.80 -8.53 6.18
C LYS A 149 -6.98 -8.69 4.89
N PRO A 150 -5.77 -8.15 4.82
CA PRO A 150 -4.94 -8.34 3.64
C PRO A 150 -4.53 -9.82 3.49
N ASP A 151 -4.28 -10.24 2.26
CA ASP A 151 -3.71 -11.57 1.99
C ASP A 151 -2.25 -11.63 2.42
N MET A 152 -1.56 -10.48 2.40
CA MET A 152 -0.17 -10.36 2.82
C MET A 152 0.06 -9.03 3.53
N LEU A 153 0.75 -9.07 4.67
CA LEU A 153 1.27 -7.91 5.37
C LEU A 153 2.78 -7.88 5.23
N LEU A 154 3.32 -6.85 4.60
CA LEU A 154 4.75 -6.58 4.54
C LEU A 154 5.13 -5.57 5.63
N ILE A 155 5.96 -5.99 6.58
CA ILE A 155 6.52 -5.11 7.60
C ILE A 155 7.86 -4.58 7.11
N VAL A 156 7.88 -3.32 6.67
CA VAL A 156 9.10 -2.64 6.21
C VAL A 156 9.85 -2.05 7.38
N SER A 157 11.11 -2.42 7.54
CA SER A 157 11.94 -1.97 8.66
C SER A 157 13.40 -1.77 8.23
N ASP A 158 14.11 -0.94 8.97
CA ASP A 158 15.57 -0.96 8.97
C ASP A 158 16.09 -2.16 9.79
N PRO A 159 17.36 -2.61 9.57
CA PRO A 159 17.94 -3.75 10.27
C PRO A 159 18.38 -3.43 11.72
N GLY A 160 18.13 -2.23 12.22
CA GLY A 160 18.56 -1.81 13.55
C GLY A 160 17.68 -2.36 14.67
N ALA A 161 18.21 -2.37 15.91
CA ALA A 161 17.49 -2.86 17.10
C ALA A 161 16.13 -2.19 17.35
N ARG A 162 15.97 -0.92 16.93
CA ARG A 162 14.68 -0.21 17.00
C ARG A 162 13.69 -0.78 15.98
N GLY A 163 14.19 -1.10 14.77
CA GLY A 163 13.40 -1.74 13.71
C GLY A 163 12.86 -3.08 14.17
N LEU A 164 13.71 -3.93 14.76
CA LEU A 164 13.33 -5.25 15.27
C LEU A 164 12.21 -5.17 16.32
N ARG A 165 12.32 -4.25 17.28
CA ARG A 165 11.24 -4.05 18.27
C ARG A 165 9.91 -3.61 17.61
N THR A 166 10.00 -2.82 16.55
CA THR A 166 8.80 -2.40 15.81
C THR A 166 8.18 -3.57 15.06
N ILE A 167 8.98 -4.44 14.44
CA ILE A 167 8.51 -5.67 13.77
C ILE A 167 7.72 -6.51 14.77
N THR A 168 8.28 -6.80 15.94
CA THR A 168 7.62 -7.59 17.00
C THR A 168 6.27 -6.98 17.37
N ARG A 169 6.24 -5.68 17.63
CA ARG A 169 5.01 -4.98 18.02
C ARG A 169 3.95 -5.01 16.92
N ILE A 170 4.32 -4.75 15.65
CA ILE A 170 3.37 -4.79 14.53
C ILE A 170 2.82 -6.21 14.36
N ARG A 171 3.68 -7.23 14.47
CA ARG A 171 3.27 -8.63 14.37
C ARG A 171 2.28 -9.02 15.48
N GLU A 172 2.53 -8.63 16.72
CA GLU A 172 1.63 -8.87 17.83
C GLU A 172 0.25 -8.24 17.58
N ILE A 173 0.21 -6.98 17.15
CA ILE A 173 -1.04 -6.29 16.82
C ILE A 173 -1.76 -6.99 15.65
N ALA A 174 -1.04 -7.33 14.58
CA ALA A 174 -1.62 -8.01 13.41
C ALA A 174 -2.24 -9.35 13.79
N THR A 175 -1.57 -10.13 14.63
CA THR A 175 -2.07 -11.42 15.14
C THR A 175 -3.30 -11.22 16.04
N GLN A 176 -3.31 -10.21 16.92
CA GLN A 176 -4.48 -9.86 17.72
C GLN A 176 -5.69 -9.44 16.87
N LEU A 177 -5.45 -8.85 15.71
CA LEU A 177 -6.49 -8.53 14.73
C LEU A 177 -6.91 -9.75 13.88
N GLY A 178 -6.34 -10.93 14.17
CA GLY A 178 -6.68 -12.20 13.54
C GLY A 178 -6.05 -12.38 12.16
N LEU A 179 -4.90 -11.73 11.90
CA LEU A 179 -4.09 -12.05 10.73
C LEU A 179 -3.20 -13.25 11.04
N GLU A 180 -3.26 -14.26 10.18
CA GLU A 180 -2.45 -15.48 10.34
C GLU A 180 -0.96 -15.15 10.22
N PRO A 181 -0.08 -15.75 11.06
CA PRO A 181 1.37 -15.48 11.03
C PRO A 181 2.02 -15.69 9.66
N GLU A 182 1.51 -16.65 8.88
CA GLU A 182 2.00 -16.99 7.53
C GLU A 182 1.75 -15.90 6.50
N ARG A 183 0.85 -14.95 6.81
CA ARG A 183 0.58 -13.77 5.98
C ARG A 183 1.46 -12.57 6.34
N ILE A 184 2.27 -12.67 7.40
CA ILE A 184 3.09 -11.58 7.90
C ILE A 184 4.53 -11.80 7.49
N HIS A 185 5.06 -10.91 6.65
CA HIS A 185 6.41 -11.02 6.11
C HIS A 185 7.23 -9.77 6.43
N ILE A 186 8.54 -9.96 6.60
CA ILE A 186 9.49 -8.88 6.91
C ILE A 186 10.24 -8.48 5.65
N VAL A 187 10.35 -7.18 5.42
CA VAL A 187 11.18 -6.57 4.39
C VAL A 187 12.19 -5.66 5.09
N PHE A 188 13.49 -5.98 4.99
CA PHE A 188 14.52 -5.04 5.39
C PHE A 188 14.80 -4.07 4.25
N ASN A 189 14.72 -2.78 4.55
CA ASN A 189 15.00 -1.71 3.61
C ASN A 189 16.26 -0.93 4.04
N ARG A 190 16.92 -0.29 3.08
CA ARG A 190 18.16 0.48 3.28
C ARG A 190 19.27 -0.35 3.93
N PHE A 191 19.39 -1.60 3.48
CA PHE A 191 20.38 -2.52 4.02
C PHE A 191 21.78 -2.16 3.49
N LYS A 192 22.68 -1.78 4.39
CA LYS A 192 24.04 -1.40 4.02
C LYS A 192 24.94 -2.63 3.84
N SER A 193 25.73 -2.63 2.77
CA SER A 193 26.75 -3.68 2.53
C SER A 193 27.69 -3.80 3.74
N GLY A 194 28.00 -5.03 4.14
CA GLY A 194 28.84 -5.31 5.30
C GLY A 194 28.11 -5.27 6.65
N THR A 195 26.80 -4.99 6.68
CA THR A 195 26.00 -5.17 7.89
C THR A 195 25.90 -6.65 8.23
N ALA A 196 26.15 -7.01 9.49
CA ALA A 196 25.98 -8.39 9.94
C ALA A 196 24.53 -8.86 9.72
N PRO A 197 24.31 -10.16 9.49
CA PRO A 197 22.96 -10.71 9.42
C PRO A 197 22.16 -10.31 10.67
N VAL A 198 20.94 -9.82 10.44
CA VAL A 198 20.06 -9.43 11.53
C VAL A 198 19.42 -10.68 12.09
N ASP A 199 19.65 -10.95 13.36
CA ASP A 199 18.98 -12.05 14.06
C ASP A 199 17.51 -11.66 14.31
N ILE A 200 16.61 -12.28 13.57
CA ILE A 200 15.15 -12.17 13.73
C ILE A 200 14.55 -13.47 14.26
N GLY A 201 15.35 -14.27 14.94
CA GLY A 201 14.96 -15.58 15.46
C GLY A 201 14.78 -16.60 14.33
N ASN A 202 13.68 -17.34 14.35
CA ASN A 202 13.37 -18.35 13.32
C ASN A 202 12.83 -17.78 12.01
N ASP A 203 12.69 -16.45 11.91
CA ASP A 203 12.14 -15.81 10.72
C ASP A 203 13.21 -15.55 9.66
N THR A 204 12.79 -15.58 8.41
CA THR A 204 13.60 -15.16 7.26
C THR A 204 12.90 -13.99 6.59
N PRO A 205 13.58 -12.87 6.32
CA PRO A 205 12.96 -11.78 5.58
C PRO A 205 12.61 -12.25 4.16
N ILE A 206 11.42 -11.88 3.68
CA ILE A 206 11.00 -12.19 2.31
C ILE A 206 11.85 -11.42 1.29
N ALA A 207 12.33 -10.23 1.67
CA ALA A 207 13.21 -9.41 0.86
C ALA A 207 14.19 -8.59 1.72
N ILE A 208 15.36 -8.35 1.16
CA ILE A 208 16.37 -7.41 1.67
C ILE A 208 16.64 -6.41 0.55
N ILE A 209 16.23 -5.16 0.75
CA ILE A 209 16.39 -4.07 -0.22
C ILE A 209 17.64 -3.30 0.19
N PRO A 210 18.66 -3.24 -0.66
CA PRO A 210 19.89 -2.53 -0.34
C PRO A 210 19.67 -1.02 -0.24
N ASP A 211 20.54 -0.35 0.46
CA ASP A 211 20.67 1.11 0.41
C ASP A 211 21.12 1.50 -1.00
N ASP A 212 20.38 2.40 -1.64
CA ASP A 212 20.53 2.70 -3.06
C ASP A 212 20.63 4.20 -3.29
N PRO A 213 21.79 4.70 -3.77
CA PRO A 213 21.98 6.11 -4.05
C PRO A 213 21.01 6.69 -5.10
N GLN A 214 20.42 5.85 -5.96
CA GLN A 214 19.45 6.31 -6.94
C GLN A 214 18.11 6.63 -6.33
N VAL A 215 17.72 5.93 -5.26
CA VAL A 215 16.54 6.26 -4.46
C VAL A 215 16.75 7.60 -3.74
N GLU A 216 17.93 7.82 -3.15
CA GLU A 216 18.26 9.08 -2.50
C GLU A 216 18.33 10.24 -3.52
N ALA A 217 18.92 10.00 -4.69
CA ALA A 217 18.98 11.01 -5.75
C ALA A 217 17.60 11.38 -6.28
N ALA A 218 16.68 10.42 -6.40
CA ALA A 218 15.30 10.67 -6.81
C ALA A 218 14.57 11.55 -5.77
N ASP A 219 14.72 11.24 -4.49
CA ASP A 219 14.14 12.01 -3.37
C ASP A 219 14.67 13.46 -3.37
N LEU A 220 15.99 13.64 -3.49
CA LEU A 220 16.63 14.97 -3.55
C LEU A 220 16.25 15.79 -4.79
N ALA A 221 15.98 15.14 -5.90
CA ALA A 221 15.60 15.77 -7.16
C ALA A 221 14.10 15.97 -7.33
N ASP A 222 13.28 15.59 -6.34
CA ASP A 222 11.82 15.60 -6.40
C ASP A 222 11.31 14.84 -7.66
N THR A 223 11.93 13.69 -7.94
CA THR A 223 11.54 12.83 -9.06
C THR A 223 10.90 11.53 -8.55
N PRO A 224 9.92 11.00 -9.30
CA PRO A 224 9.21 9.79 -8.85
C PRO A 224 10.14 8.60 -8.68
N VAL A 225 10.18 8.01 -7.49
CA VAL A 225 11.05 6.85 -7.21
C VAL A 225 10.67 5.62 -8.05
N SER A 226 9.42 5.54 -8.52
CA SER A 226 8.97 4.50 -9.46
C SER A 226 9.69 4.54 -10.82
N GLN A 227 10.37 5.65 -11.13
CA GLN A 227 11.06 5.88 -12.41
C GLN A 227 12.58 5.69 -12.34
N ILE A 228 13.15 5.32 -11.18
CA ILE A 228 14.57 5.01 -11.09
C ILE A 228 14.95 3.89 -12.08
N PRO A 229 16.22 3.82 -12.54
CA PRO A 229 16.65 2.84 -13.52
C PRO A 229 16.30 1.39 -13.16
N ALA A 230 16.01 0.57 -14.15
CA ALA A 230 15.60 -0.83 -13.95
C ALA A 230 16.67 -1.70 -13.31
N ASP A 231 17.93 -1.34 -13.48
CA ASP A 231 19.12 -1.99 -12.92
C ASP A 231 19.52 -1.45 -11.55
N SER A 232 18.77 -0.48 -11.00
CA SER A 232 18.96 0.01 -9.63
C SER A 232 18.85 -1.14 -8.64
N PRO A 233 19.78 -1.28 -7.69
CA PRO A 233 19.78 -2.37 -6.72
C PRO A 233 18.49 -2.52 -5.94
N ALA A 234 17.88 -1.39 -5.53
CA ALA A 234 16.60 -1.40 -4.83
C ALA A 234 15.47 -1.92 -5.74
N ARG A 235 15.44 -1.47 -7.01
CA ARG A 235 14.42 -1.91 -7.97
C ARG A 235 14.53 -3.39 -8.30
N VAL A 236 15.75 -3.89 -8.50
CA VAL A 236 16.00 -5.32 -8.71
C VAL A 236 15.53 -6.16 -7.52
N ALA A 237 15.85 -5.73 -6.28
CA ALA A 237 15.42 -6.43 -5.08
C ALA A 237 13.89 -6.44 -4.91
N VAL A 238 13.20 -5.34 -5.26
CA VAL A 238 11.74 -5.28 -5.21
C VAL A 238 11.09 -6.05 -6.36
N LEU A 239 11.71 -6.14 -7.53
CA LEU A 239 11.25 -7.01 -8.61
C LEU A 239 11.29 -8.49 -8.20
N ASP A 240 12.34 -8.92 -7.51
CA ASP A 240 12.43 -10.27 -6.93
C ASP A 240 11.33 -10.50 -5.88
N LEU A 241 11.05 -9.51 -5.05
CA LEU A 241 9.93 -9.54 -4.11
C LEU A 241 8.59 -9.71 -4.85
N ALA A 242 8.36 -8.96 -5.92
CA ALA A 242 7.15 -9.06 -6.74
C ALA A 242 6.97 -10.46 -7.35
N HIS A 243 8.07 -11.09 -7.81
CA HIS A 243 8.03 -12.49 -8.28
C HIS A 243 7.60 -13.47 -7.18
N LYS A 244 8.12 -13.33 -5.96
CA LYS A 244 7.73 -14.16 -4.82
C LYS A 244 6.27 -13.97 -4.47
N ILE A 245 5.79 -12.72 -4.42
CA ILE A 245 4.39 -12.41 -4.12
C ILE A 245 3.47 -12.99 -5.18
N ARG A 246 3.81 -12.85 -6.48
CA ARG A 246 3.06 -13.44 -7.59
C ARG A 246 2.95 -14.96 -7.46
N HIS A 247 4.02 -15.63 -7.04
CA HIS A 247 4.00 -17.05 -6.79
C HIS A 247 3.05 -17.43 -5.65
N ILE A 248 3.13 -16.74 -4.50
CA ILE A 248 2.25 -16.93 -3.34
C ILE A 248 0.77 -16.70 -3.73
N ALA A 249 0.47 -15.64 -4.46
CA ALA A 249 -0.88 -15.37 -4.96
C ALA A 249 -1.40 -16.50 -5.84
N SER A 250 -0.56 -17.04 -6.73
CA SER A 250 -0.93 -18.15 -7.60
C SER A 250 -1.21 -19.45 -6.82
N GLU A 251 -0.48 -19.71 -5.75
CA GLU A 251 -0.71 -20.87 -4.88
C GLU A 251 -2.00 -20.72 -4.05
N ARG A 252 -2.34 -19.50 -3.59
CA ARG A 252 -3.63 -19.22 -2.95
C ARG A 252 -4.79 -19.54 -3.91
N ASP A 253 -4.70 -19.07 -5.14
CA ASP A 253 -5.75 -19.25 -6.16
C ASP A 253 -6.00 -20.74 -6.44
N LYS A 254 -4.96 -21.61 -6.41
CA LYS A 254 -5.11 -23.06 -6.58
C LYS A 254 -5.80 -23.74 -5.41
N LYS A 255 -5.63 -23.22 -4.18
CA LYS A 255 -6.24 -23.81 -2.97
C LYS A 255 -7.72 -23.45 -2.82
N THR A 256 -8.18 -22.41 -3.52
CA THR A 256 -9.56 -21.90 -3.45
C THR A 256 -10.47 -22.50 -4.53
N VAL A 257 -9.92 -23.28 -5.46
CA VAL A 257 -10.61 -24.07 -6.48
C VAL A 257 -10.82 -25.49 -5.99
#